data_b6c4ee296ca30d540728e49ff3e968ea
#
_entry.id   b6c4ee296ca30d540728e49ff3e968ea
#
_cell.length_a   1.000
_cell.length_b   1.000
_cell.length_c   1.000
_cell.angle_alpha   90.00
_cell.angle_beta   90.00
_cell.angle_gamma   90.00
#
_symmetry.space_group_name_H-M   'P 1'
#
loop_
_entity.id
_entity.type
_entity.pdbx_description
1 polymer ?
#
loop_
_entity_poly.entity_id
_entity_poly.type
_entity_poly.pdbx_seq_one_letter_code
_entity_poly.pdbx_strand_id
1 'polypeptide(L)'
;MSASLLTLDGIGIRFGGLQAVADLSFGVERGEVFGLIGPNGAGKTTVFNLITGVYRPTEGRIALEGTDITGWAPHRVARAGIFRTFQTIRLFYGQSVLVNVLAGMHLQTHQHWWQGLLGTPSQRREEVELRAKAMELLTRLELDSVAHEDVAALAYGLQRRVELARALIAKPKLMILDEPAAGLNDQESAALNRTILAVRDQGISVLLVEHDMNVVMNVTDRIVCINFGRKIAEGTPEDIRNHPEVIEAYLGKDDDEDADASVPAALEIAGGEA
;
A
#
# COMPACT_ATOMS: atom_id res chain seq x y z
N MET A 1 -21.62 -11.86 -6.80
CA MET A 1 -21.05 -11.03 -5.71
C MET A 1 -19.61 -11.46 -5.58
N SER A 2 -18.66 -10.61 -5.93
CA SER A 2 -17.23 -10.86 -5.69
C SER A 2 -17.01 -10.99 -4.18
N ALA A 3 -16.31 -12.03 -3.73
CA ALA A 3 -16.05 -12.20 -2.30
C ALA A 3 -14.99 -11.17 -1.89
N SER A 4 -15.30 -10.34 -0.89
CA SER A 4 -14.37 -9.37 -0.33
C SER A 4 -13.08 -10.06 0.12
N LEU A 5 -11.93 -9.54 -0.28
CA LEU A 5 -10.62 -10.03 0.16
C LEU A 5 -10.34 -9.62 1.61
N LEU A 6 -10.50 -8.33 1.92
CA LEU A 6 -10.35 -7.76 3.25
C LEU A 6 -11.67 -7.13 3.66
N THR A 7 -12.10 -7.37 4.88
CA THR A 7 -13.30 -6.74 5.46
C THR A 7 -12.97 -6.16 6.82
N LEU A 8 -13.30 -4.90 7.02
CA LEU A 8 -13.32 -4.23 8.30
C LEU A 8 -14.78 -4.03 8.68
N ASP A 9 -15.17 -4.46 9.88
CA ASP A 9 -16.55 -4.40 10.38
C ASP A 9 -16.58 -3.73 11.76
N GLY A 10 -17.04 -2.49 11.80
CA GLY A 10 -17.20 -1.68 13.01
C GLY A 10 -15.90 -1.49 13.80
N ILE A 11 -14.72 -1.42 13.13
CA ILE A 11 -13.47 -1.31 13.88
C ILE A 11 -13.35 0.02 14.58
N GLY A 12 -12.84 -0.04 15.82
CA GLY A 12 -12.54 1.12 16.64
C GLY A 12 -11.29 0.95 17.49
N ILE A 13 -10.62 2.07 17.78
CA ILE A 13 -9.48 2.11 18.71
C ILE A 13 -9.43 3.43 19.46
N ARG A 14 -9.11 3.33 20.76
CA ARG A 14 -8.87 4.48 21.65
C ARG A 14 -7.46 4.46 22.19
N PHE A 15 -6.85 5.64 22.27
CA PHE A 15 -5.59 5.89 22.95
C PHE A 15 -5.84 6.86 24.12
N GLY A 16 -5.90 6.32 25.34
CA GLY A 16 -6.32 7.11 26.50
C GLY A 16 -7.74 7.67 26.29
N GLY A 17 -7.89 8.99 26.30
CA GLY A 17 -9.17 9.68 26.06
C GLY A 17 -9.51 9.93 24.59
N LEU A 18 -8.55 9.75 23.68
CA LEU A 18 -8.73 10.04 22.25
C LEU A 18 -9.21 8.81 21.48
N GLN A 19 -10.36 8.92 20.82
CA GLN A 19 -10.83 7.90 19.87
C GLN A 19 -10.25 8.20 18.48
N ALA A 20 -9.26 7.42 18.10
CA ALA A 20 -8.56 7.62 16.82
C ALA A 20 -9.28 7.02 15.62
N VAL A 21 -10.04 5.92 15.83
CA VAL A 21 -10.94 5.32 14.83
C VAL A 21 -12.22 4.87 15.54
N ALA A 22 -13.36 5.15 14.93
CA ALA A 22 -14.69 4.86 15.50
C ALA A 22 -15.62 4.28 14.45
N ASP A 23 -16.12 3.06 14.69
CA ASP A 23 -17.15 2.38 13.89
C ASP A 23 -16.84 2.38 12.39
N LEU A 24 -15.58 2.09 12.02
CA LEU A 24 -15.15 2.13 10.64
C LEU A 24 -15.38 0.77 9.97
N SER A 25 -16.17 0.78 8.90
CA SER A 25 -16.50 -0.41 8.10
C SER A 25 -16.27 -0.13 6.62
N PHE A 26 -15.48 -1.00 5.96
CA PHE A 26 -15.33 -1.06 4.51
C PHE A 26 -14.74 -2.41 4.08
N GLY A 27 -14.77 -2.69 2.78
CA GLY A 27 -14.20 -3.91 2.21
C GLY A 27 -13.35 -3.64 0.99
N VAL A 28 -12.26 -4.40 0.83
CA VAL A 28 -11.43 -4.42 -0.38
C VAL A 28 -11.72 -5.70 -1.15
N GLU A 29 -12.00 -5.58 -2.44
CA GLU A 29 -12.27 -6.72 -3.31
C GLU A 29 -10.96 -7.34 -3.86
N ARG A 30 -11.08 -8.54 -4.45
CA ARG A 30 -9.93 -9.18 -5.09
C ARG A 30 -9.56 -8.47 -6.39
N GLY A 31 -8.26 -8.16 -6.56
CA GLY A 31 -7.76 -7.48 -7.75
C GLY A 31 -8.22 -6.04 -7.86
N GLU A 32 -8.54 -5.40 -6.75
CA GLU A 32 -8.96 -4.00 -6.67
C GLU A 32 -7.81 -3.12 -6.16
N VAL A 33 -7.69 -1.92 -6.71
CA VAL A 33 -6.93 -0.83 -6.09
C VAL A 33 -7.91 0.02 -5.29
N PHE A 34 -7.87 -0.11 -3.98
CA PHE A 34 -8.76 0.59 -3.05
C PHE A 34 -8.04 1.74 -2.37
N GLY A 35 -8.58 2.94 -2.47
CA GLY A 35 -8.03 4.15 -1.86
C GLY A 35 -8.57 4.38 -0.44
N LEU A 36 -7.70 4.71 0.51
CA LEU A 36 -8.07 5.25 1.82
C LEU A 36 -7.54 6.67 1.93
N ILE A 37 -8.43 7.65 1.84
CA ILE A 37 -8.08 9.07 1.87
C ILE A 37 -8.66 9.77 3.10
N GLY A 38 -8.24 11.00 3.31
CA GLY A 38 -8.74 11.87 4.37
C GLY A 38 -7.68 12.90 4.78
N PRO A 39 -8.07 13.96 5.47
CA PRO A 39 -7.16 15.00 5.96
C PRO A 39 -6.05 14.45 6.87
N ASN A 40 -5.05 15.29 7.16
CA ASN A 40 -4.04 14.97 8.17
C ASN A 40 -4.71 14.78 9.54
N GLY A 41 -4.31 13.71 10.24
CA GLY A 41 -4.95 13.35 11.52
C GLY A 41 -6.28 12.62 11.41
N ALA A 42 -6.80 12.33 10.20
CA ALA A 42 -8.06 11.60 10.02
C ALA A 42 -8.04 10.14 10.54
N GLY A 43 -6.85 9.57 10.83
CA GLY A 43 -6.72 8.20 11.35
C GLY A 43 -6.23 7.17 10.34
N LYS A 44 -5.84 7.56 9.13
CA LYS A 44 -5.37 6.64 8.06
C LYS A 44 -4.27 5.68 8.50
N THR A 45 -3.20 6.21 9.08
CA THR A 45 -2.08 5.41 9.61
C THR A 45 -2.52 4.46 10.74
N THR A 46 -3.49 4.90 11.57
CA THR A 46 -4.08 4.06 12.63
C THR A 46 -4.82 2.88 12.03
N VAL A 47 -5.61 3.09 10.97
CA VAL A 47 -6.30 2.01 10.25
C VAL A 47 -5.31 1.01 9.68
N PHE A 48 -4.22 1.46 9.06
CA PHE A 48 -3.17 0.57 8.57
C PHE A 48 -2.51 -0.24 9.70
N ASN A 49 -2.24 0.40 10.83
CA ASN A 49 -1.67 -0.28 11.99
C ASN A 49 -2.62 -1.32 12.58
N LEU A 50 -3.93 -1.10 12.51
CA LEU A 50 -4.95 -2.09 12.88
C LEU A 50 -4.96 -3.28 11.92
N ILE A 51 -4.99 -3.04 10.61
CA ILE A 51 -4.99 -4.10 9.58
C ILE A 51 -3.71 -4.94 9.65
N THR A 52 -2.55 -4.30 9.86
CA THR A 52 -1.25 -4.98 9.90
C THR A 52 -0.91 -5.60 11.26
N GLY A 53 -1.79 -5.47 12.26
CA GLY A 53 -1.61 -6.09 13.58
C GLY A 53 -0.60 -5.38 14.48
N VAL A 54 -0.17 -4.16 14.12
CA VAL A 54 0.67 -3.29 14.98
C VAL A 54 -0.15 -2.80 16.17
N TYR A 55 -1.43 -2.47 15.93
CA TYR A 55 -2.41 -2.17 16.97
C TYR A 55 -3.50 -3.23 17.00
N ARG A 56 -4.04 -3.46 18.18
CA ARG A 56 -5.22 -4.30 18.37
C ARG A 56 -6.45 -3.40 18.45
N PRO A 57 -7.50 -3.62 17.64
CA PRO A 57 -8.74 -2.87 17.77
C PRO A 57 -9.39 -3.13 19.13
N THR A 58 -10.04 -2.11 19.69
CA THR A 58 -10.84 -2.23 20.91
C THR A 58 -12.25 -2.73 20.61
N GLU A 59 -12.72 -2.49 19.38
CA GLU A 59 -14.06 -2.85 18.92
C GLU A 59 -13.98 -3.32 17.46
N GLY A 60 -14.96 -4.11 17.04
CA GLY A 60 -15.12 -4.56 15.66
C GLY A 60 -14.24 -5.75 15.29
N ARG A 61 -14.22 -6.07 13.99
CA ARG A 61 -13.52 -7.24 13.43
C ARG A 61 -12.81 -6.89 12.14
N ILE A 62 -11.71 -7.60 11.89
CA ILE A 62 -10.96 -7.55 10.63
C ILE A 62 -10.87 -8.97 10.09
N ALA A 63 -11.34 -9.20 8.87
CA ALA A 63 -11.29 -10.52 8.24
C ALA A 63 -10.54 -10.47 6.90
N LEU A 64 -9.69 -11.46 6.65
CA LEU A 64 -9.03 -11.69 5.37
C LEU A 64 -9.58 -13.00 4.77
N GLU A 65 -10.19 -12.92 3.58
CA GLU A 65 -10.85 -14.07 2.94
C GLU A 65 -11.82 -14.80 3.87
N GLY A 66 -12.57 -14.06 4.68
CA GLY A 66 -13.49 -14.60 5.66
C GLY A 66 -12.84 -15.14 6.94
N THR A 67 -11.51 -15.23 7.01
CA THR A 67 -10.79 -15.62 8.23
C THR A 67 -10.60 -14.41 9.13
N ASP A 68 -11.06 -14.51 10.38
CA ASP A 68 -10.85 -13.45 11.38
C ASP A 68 -9.36 -13.34 11.75
N ILE A 69 -8.79 -12.18 11.45
CA ILE A 69 -7.39 -11.83 11.76
C ILE A 69 -7.27 -10.76 12.83
N THR A 70 -8.36 -10.41 13.50
CA THR A 70 -8.43 -9.35 14.49
C THR A 70 -7.39 -9.54 15.59
N GLY A 71 -6.52 -8.56 15.76
CA GLY A 71 -5.46 -8.57 16.77
C GLY A 71 -4.37 -9.61 16.55
N TRP A 72 -4.23 -10.16 15.34
CA TRP A 72 -3.08 -11.01 15.04
C TRP A 72 -1.79 -10.20 15.09
N ALA A 73 -0.70 -10.88 15.48
CA ALA A 73 0.63 -10.28 15.45
C ALA A 73 1.09 -10.03 14.00
N PRO A 74 1.89 -8.96 13.72
CA PRO A 74 2.28 -8.57 12.37
C PRO A 74 2.88 -9.69 11.51
N HIS A 75 3.69 -10.55 12.10
CA HIS A 75 4.29 -11.68 11.37
C HIS A 75 3.25 -12.73 10.91
N ARG A 76 2.13 -12.89 11.63
CA ARG A 76 1.03 -13.77 11.24
C ARG A 76 0.21 -13.13 10.12
N VAL A 77 -0.05 -11.83 10.20
CA VAL A 77 -0.72 -11.05 9.15
C VAL A 77 0.08 -11.12 7.85
N ALA A 78 1.39 -10.92 7.92
CA ALA A 78 2.27 -11.04 6.75
C ALA A 78 2.25 -12.46 6.13
N ARG A 79 2.28 -13.51 6.96
CA ARG A 79 2.15 -14.91 6.47
C ARG A 79 0.78 -15.21 5.86
N ALA A 80 -0.28 -14.52 6.27
CA ALA A 80 -1.61 -14.65 5.66
C ALA A 80 -1.68 -13.99 4.26
N GLY A 81 -0.67 -13.17 3.89
CA GLY A 81 -0.54 -12.56 2.58
C GLY A 81 -0.81 -11.06 2.55
N ILE A 82 -0.80 -10.36 3.69
CA ILE A 82 -0.87 -8.89 3.73
C ILE A 82 0.54 -8.33 3.88
N PHE A 83 0.97 -7.53 2.89
CA PHE A 83 2.26 -6.86 2.89
C PHE A 83 2.06 -5.35 2.93
N ARG A 84 2.87 -4.66 3.74
CA ARG A 84 2.89 -3.21 3.83
C ARG A 84 4.26 -2.67 3.43
N THR A 85 4.28 -1.67 2.55
CA THR A 85 5.43 -0.78 2.39
C THR A 85 5.42 0.30 3.48
N PHE A 86 6.57 0.92 3.73
CA PHE A 86 6.68 2.00 4.70
C PHE A 86 6.91 3.33 3.96
N GLN A 87 6.57 4.44 4.58
CA GLN A 87 6.88 5.79 4.05
C GLN A 87 8.37 5.95 3.73
N THR A 88 9.25 5.48 4.63
CA THR A 88 10.69 5.47 4.41
C THR A 88 11.09 4.18 3.71
N ILE A 89 11.77 4.30 2.58
CA ILE A 89 12.33 3.16 1.84
C ILE A 89 13.28 2.36 2.72
N ARG A 90 13.03 1.06 2.84
CA ARG A 90 13.85 0.13 3.64
C ARG A 90 14.47 -0.91 2.73
N LEU A 91 15.50 -0.51 1.99
CA LEU A 91 16.32 -1.41 1.17
C LEU A 91 17.61 -1.78 1.90
N PHE A 92 18.20 -2.90 1.48
CA PHE A 92 19.54 -3.30 1.94
C PHE A 92 20.58 -2.57 1.08
N TYR A 93 21.01 -1.40 1.55
CA TYR A 93 22.06 -0.61 0.93
C TYR A 93 23.38 -1.39 0.92
N GLY A 94 24.20 -1.21 -0.12
CA GLY A 94 25.40 -2.03 -0.36
C GLY A 94 25.08 -3.40 -0.99
N GLN A 95 23.83 -3.62 -1.37
CA GLN A 95 23.40 -4.82 -2.08
C GLN A 95 22.71 -4.46 -3.41
N SER A 96 22.80 -5.35 -4.38
CA SER A 96 22.16 -5.15 -5.67
C SER A 96 20.63 -5.18 -5.60
N VAL A 97 19.96 -4.63 -6.62
CA VAL A 97 18.51 -4.72 -6.82
C VAL A 97 18.03 -6.16 -6.74
N LEU A 98 18.68 -7.06 -7.46
CA LEU A 98 18.34 -8.50 -7.47
C LEU A 98 18.39 -9.10 -6.07
N VAL A 99 19.43 -8.80 -5.28
CA VAL A 99 19.56 -9.31 -3.90
C VAL A 99 18.46 -8.76 -3.01
N ASN A 100 18.12 -7.48 -3.15
CA ASN A 100 17.01 -6.86 -2.42
C ASN A 100 15.67 -7.54 -2.73
N VAL A 101 15.41 -7.83 -4.01
CA VAL A 101 14.17 -8.53 -4.41
C VAL A 101 14.14 -9.96 -3.88
N LEU A 102 15.24 -10.71 -4.01
CA LEU A 102 15.35 -12.08 -3.49
C LEU A 102 15.11 -12.14 -1.98
N ALA A 103 15.52 -11.13 -1.22
CA ALA A 103 15.25 -11.05 0.21
C ALA A 103 13.74 -11.08 0.54
N GLY A 104 12.87 -10.61 -0.37
CA GLY A 104 11.41 -10.69 -0.22
C GLY A 104 10.86 -12.13 -0.22
N MET A 105 11.61 -13.10 -0.74
CA MET A 105 11.18 -14.50 -0.79
C MET A 105 11.36 -15.26 0.53
N HIS A 106 12.04 -14.69 1.52
CA HIS A 106 12.28 -15.36 2.81
C HIS A 106 11.02 -15.84 3.54
N LEU A 107 9.88 -15.20 3.31
CA LEU A 107 8.61 -15.63 3.89
C LEU A 107 8.00 -16.86 3.20
N GLN A 108 8.48 -17.22 2.01
CA GLN A 108 8.03 -18.38 1.22
C GLN A 108 8.98 -19.58 1.31
N THR A 109 10.23 -19.36 1.74
CA THR A 109 11.18 -20.45 1.89
C THR A 109 10.90 -21.24 3.16
N HIS A 110 10.57 -22.52 3.02
CA HIS A 110 10.39 -23.46 4.11
C HIS A 110 11.73 -24.00 4.68
N GLN A 111 12.85 -23.43 4.24
CA GLN A 111 14.17 -23.95 4.61
C GLN A 111 14.58 -23.45 6.00
N HIS A 112 14.98 -24.40 6.84
CA HIS A 112 15.64 -24.09 8.10
C HIS A 112 17.02 -23.48 7.83
N TRP A 113 17.41 -22.42 8.56
CA TRP A 113 18.66 -21.67 8.41
C TRP A 113 19.93 -22.54 8.35
N TRP A 114 19.91 -23.73 8.97
CA TRP A 114 21.02 -24.67 8.99
C TRP A 114 21.14 -25.52 7.69
N GLN A 115 20.10 -25.61 6.87
CA GLN A 115 20.17 -26.28 5.56
C GLN A 115 20.97 -25.44 4.55
N GLY A 116 21.00 -24.11 4.71
CA GLY A 116 21.81 -23.21 3.88
C GLY A 116 23.33 -23.45 3.95
N LEU A 117 23.79 -24.08 5.03
CA LEU A 117 25.23 -24.41 5.23
C LEU A 117 25.69 -25.63 4.45
N LEU A 118 24.80 -26.50 3.94
CA LEU A 118 25.15 -27.79 3.37
C LEU A 118 25.39 -27.79 1.86
N GLY A 119 25.06 -26.70 1.12
CA GLY A 119 25.37 -26.51 -0.30
C GLY A 119 24.88 -27.62 -1.23
N THR A 120 23.72 -28.23 -0.95
CA THR A 120 23.24 -29.41 -1.67
C THR A 120 22.86 -29.09 -3.14
N PRO A 121 22.91 -30.04 -4.07
CA PRO A 121 22.48 -29.83 -5.46
C PRO A 121 21.04 -29.36 -5.60
N SER A 122 20.15 -29.72 -4.66
CA SER A 122 18.75 -29.23 -4.60
C SER A 122 18.70 -27.76 -4.28
N GLN A 123 19.53 -27.25 -3.38
CA GLN A 123 19.61 -25.82 -3.03
C GLN A 123 20.10 -24.97 -4.20
N ARG A 124 21.10 -25.45 -4.94
CA ARG A 124 21.58 -24.75 -6.14
C ARG A 124 20.49 -24.63 -7.21
N ARG A 125 19.70 -25.67 -7.40
CA ARG A 125 18.55 -25.63 -8.33
C ARG A 125 17.49 -24.65 -7.86
N GLU A 126 17.12 -24.67 -6.59
CA GLU A 126 16.16 -23.75 -6.00
C GLU A 126 16.65 -22.28 -6.11
N GLU A 127 17.93 -22.03 -5.82
CA GLU A 127 18.52 -20.69 -5.97
C GLU A 127 18.46 -20.18 -7.42
N VAL A 128 18.75 -21.04 -8.40
CA VAL A 128 18.66 -20.71 -9.82
C VAL A 128 17.20 -20.37 -10.20
N GLU A 129 16.24 -21.18 -9.73
CA GLU A 129 14.81 -20.93 -9.97
C GLU A 129 14.33 -19.62 -9.32
N LEU A 130 14.76 -19.33 -8.09
CA LEU A 130 14.42 -18.09 -7.40
C LEU A 130 15.00 -16.87 -8.10
N ARG A 131 16.25 -16.96 -8.56
CA ARG A 131 16.89 -15.89 -9.36
C ARG A 131 16.17 -15.67 -10.69
N ALA A 132 15.77 -16.74 -11.37
CA ALA A 132 15.00 -16.65 -12.61
C ALA A 132 13.65 -15.95 -12.39
N LYS A 133 12.91 -16.32 -11.34
CA LYS A 133 11.65 -15.65 -10.96
C LYS A 133 11.85 -14.17 -10.61
N ALA A 134 12.92 -13.86 -9.88
CA ALA A 134 13.23 -12.47 -9.53
C ALA A 134 13.57 -11.65 -10.78
N MET A 135 14.36 -12.19 -11.72
CA MET A 135 14.68 -11.51 -12.97
C MET A 135 13.43 -11.33 -13.86
N GLU A 136 12.56 -12.33 -13.94
CA GLU A 136 11.28 -12.21 -14.66
C GLU A 136 10.43 -11.06 -14.09
N LEU A 137 10.33 -10.95 -12.75
CA LEU A 137 9.61 -9.86 -12.09
C LEU A 137 10.28 -8.52 -12.38
N LEU A 138 11.62 -8.43 -12.30
CA LEU A 138 12.35 -7.20 -12.58
C LEU A 138 12.13 -6.75 -14.04
N THR A 139 12.12 -7.68 -15.01
CA THR A 139 11.82 -7.36 -16.41
C THR A 139 10.40 -6.80 -16.56
N ARG A 140 9.40 -7.43 -15.91
CA ARG A 140 8.02 -6.93 -15.94
C ARG A 140 7.86 -5.53 -15.35
N LEU A 141 8.71 -5.18 -14.39
CA LEU A 141 8.72 -3.88 -13.73
C LEU A 141 9.73 -2.91 -14.37
N GLU A 142 10.32 -3.25 -15.51
CA GLU A 142 11.33 -2.43 -16.21
C GLU A 142 12.51 -2.05 -15.29
N LEU A 143 12.98 -2.99 -14.49
CA LEU A 143 14.10 -2.85 -13.54
C LEU A 143 15.27 -3.79 -13.88
N ASP A 144 15.17 -4.56 -14.97
CA ASP A 144 16.16 -5.56 -15.38
C ASP A 144 17.50 -4.91 -15.75
N SER A 145 17.49 -3.72 -16.35
CA SER A 145 18.69 -2.98 -16.71
C SER A 145 19.55 -2.59 -15.50
N VAL A 146 18.94 -2.41 -14.32
CA VAL A 146 19.61 -2.05 -13.06
C VAL A 146 19.70 -3.21 -12.07
N ALA A 147 19.35 -4.43 -12.49
CA ALA A 147 19.25 -5.60 -11.61
C ALA A 147 20.51 -5.89 -10.78
N HIS A 148 21.67 -5.58 -11.33
CA HIS A 148 22.98 -5.82 -10.70
C HIS A 148 23.61 -4.58 -10.07
N GLU A 149 22.96 -3.42 -10.16
CA GLU A 149 23.43 -2.18 -9.54
C GLU A 149 23.11 -2.17 -8.04
N ASP A 150 23.96 -1.47 -7.26
CA ASP A 150 23.68 -1.19 -5.86
C ASP A 150 22.46 -0.27 -5.77
N VAL A 151 21.49 -0.62 -4.93
CA VAL A 151 20.29 0.20 -4.74
C VAL A 151 20.62 1.61 -4.23
N ALA A 152 21.76 1.81 -3.57
CA ALA A 152 22.20 3.12 -3.13
C ALA A 152 22.55 4.08 -4.29
N ALA A 153 22.93 3.54 -5.46
CA ALA A 153 23.26 4.33 -6.63
C ALA A 153 22.02 4.76 -7.45
N LEU A 154 20.85 4.21 -7.14
CA LEU A 154 19.64 4.48 -7.90
C LEU A 154 18.96 5.79 -7.48
N ALA A 155 18.32 6.45 -8.44
CA ALA A 155 17.39 7.54 -8.16
C ALA A 155 16.25 7.06 -7.22
N TYR A 156 15.71 7.99 -6.42
CA TYR A 156 14.70 7.67 -5.39
C TYR A 156 13.48 6.94 -5.95
N GLY A 157 12.95 7.36 -7.10
CA GLY A 157 11.81 6.70 -7.75
C GLY A 157 12.10 5.25 -8.14
N LEU A 158 13.35 4.92 -8.59
CA LEU A 158 13.76 3.54 -8.85
C LEU A 158 13.87 2.73 -7.56
N GLN A 159 14.43 3.32 -6.49
CA GLN A 159 14.48 2.64 -5.18
C GLN A 159 13.07 2.26 -4.69
N ARG A 160 12.08 3.16 -4.88
CA ARG A 160 10.67 2.89 -4.54
C ARG A 160 10.11 1.71 -5.34
N ARG A 161 10.40 1.64 -6.65
CA ARG A 161 9.98 0.52 -7.50
C ARG A 161 10.67 -0.80 -7.10
N VAL A 162 11.93 -0.76 -6.65
CA VAL A 162 12.63 -1.94 -6.09
C VAL A 162 11.98 -2.40 -4.79
N GLU A 163 11.55 -1.50 -3.91
CA GLU A 163 10.81 -1.85 -2.70
C GLU A 163 9.49 -2.57 -3.03
N LEU A 164 8.75 -2.08 -4.03
CA LEU A 164 7.56 -2.76 -4.53
C LEU A 164 7.89 -4.14 -5.11
N ALA A 165 8.94 -4.25 -5.92
CA ALA A 165 9.38 -5.53 -6.48
C ALA A 165 9.72 -6.55 -5.38
N ARG A 166 10.38 -6.12 -4.30
CA ARG A 166 10.68 -6.94 -3.13
C ARG A 166 9.42 -7.44 -2.42
N ALA A 167 8.39 -6.61 -2.32
CA ALA A 167 7.12 -7.04 -1.74
C ALA A 167 6.35 -7.99 -2.68
N LEU A 168 6.38 -7.73 -3.99
CA LEU A 168 5.68 -8.50 -5.01
C LEU A 168 6.19 -9.92 -5.18
N ILE A 169 7.51 -10.14 -5.05
CA ILE A 169 8.10 -11.47 -5.20
C ILE A 169 7.54 -12.48 -4.20
N ALA A 170 7.05 -12.00 -3.06
CA ALA A 170 6.35 -12.81 -2.05
C ALA A 170 4.92 -13.20 -2.47
N LYS A 171 4.42 -12.73 -3.62
CA LYS A 171 3.06 -12.96 -4.12
C LYS A 171 1.99 -12.67 -3.06
N PRO A 172 1.93 -11.44 -2.54
CA PRO A 172 0.94 -11.06 -1.54
C PRO A 172 -0.47 -11.17 -2.12
N LYS A 173 -1.46 -11.35 -1.25
CA LYS A 173 -2.88 -11.22 -1.60
C LYS A 173 -3.31 -9.75 -1.60
N LEU A 174 -2.76 -8.99 -0.63
CA LEU A 174 -3.02 -7.57 -0.44
C LEU A 174 -1.70 -6.84 -0.19
N MET A 175 -1.44 -5.81 -0.98
CA MET A 175 -0.38 -4.84 -0.72
C MET A 175 -0.98 -3.58 -0.12
N ILE A 176 -0.39 -3.11 0.97
CA ILE A 176 -0.72 -1.84 1.60
C ILE A 176 0.39 -0.86 1.26
N LEU A 177 0.06 0.20 0.53
CA LEU A 177 0.97 1.25 0.12
C LEU A 177 0.68 2.53 0.89
N ASP A 178 1.68 2.99 1.65
CA ASP A 178 1.58 4.16 2.53
C ASP A 178 2.37 5.31 1.91
N GLU A 179 1.66 6.26 1.30
CA GLU A 179 2.20 7.43 0.60
C GLU A 179 3.35 7.08 -0.38
N PRO A 180 3.12 6.15 -1.33
CA PRO A 180 4.19 5.69 -2.20
C PRO A 180 4.71 6.75 -3.17
N ALA A 181 3.94 7.80 -3.46
CA ALA A 181 4.32 8.90 -4.35
C ALA A 181 5.03 10.05 -3.63
N ALA A 182 5.16 10.00 -2.29
CA ALA A 182 5.80 11.08 -1.54
C ALA A 182 7.26 11.34 -2.03
N GLY A 183 7.53 12.59 -2.41
CA GLY A 183 8.86 13.01 -2.89
C GLY A 183 9.18 12.64 -4.34
N LEU A 184 8.23 12.09 -5.09
CA LEU A 184 8.37 11.81 -6.53
C LEU A 184 7.98 13.04 -7.37
N ASN A 185 8.63 13.20 -8.51
CA ASN A 185 8.18 14.13 -9.55
C ASN A 185 7.08 13.50 -10.41
N ASP A 186 6.44 14.27 -11.30
CA ASP A 186 5.31 13.82 -12.12
C ASP A 186 5.64 12.59 -12.99
N GLN A 187 6.85 12.52 -13.55
CA GLN A 187 7.27 11.38 -14.38
C GLN A 187 7.46 10.12 -13.54
N GLU A 188 8.03 10.25 -12.36
CA GLU A 188 8.22 9.15 -11.41
C GLU A 188 6.86 8.68 -10.85
N SER A 189 5.95 9.61 -10.53
CA SER A 189 4.58 9.30 -10.10
C SER A 189 3.81 8.57 -11.19
N ALA A 190 3.91 9.00 -12.45
CA ALA A 190 3.32 8.29 -13.58
C ALA A 190 3.90 6.88 -13.77
N ALA A 191 5.21 6.69 -13.54
CA ALA A 191 5.83 5.37 -13.59
C ALA A 191 5.37 4.48 -12.42
N LEU A 192 5.22 5.05 -11.21
CA LEU A 192 4.67 4.37 -10.05
C LEU A 192 3.21 3.93 -10.31
N ASN A 193 2.39 4.81 -10.88
CA ASN A 193 0.98 4.51 -11.22
C ASN A 193 0.90 3.30 -12.15
N ARG A 194 1.72 3.27 -13.22
CA ARG A 194 1.80 2.08 -14.11
C ARG A 194 2.19 0.82 -13.34
N THR A 195 3.13 0.94 -12.41
CA THR A 195 3.55 -0.19 -11.57
C THR A 195 2.41 -0.71 -10.69
N ILE A 196 1.64 0.18 -10.04
CA ILE A 196 0.48 -0.19 -9.20
C ILE A 196 -0.58 -0.90 -10.04
N LEU A 197 -0.90 -0.38 -11.22
CA LEU A 197 -1.86 -1.01 -12.12
C LEU A 197 -1.38 -2.39 -12.62
N ALA A 198 -0.08 -2.51 -12.96
CA ALA A 198 0.50 -3.80 -13.35
C ALA A 198 0.47 -4.84 -12.19
N VAL A 199 0.54 -4.39 -10.93
CA VAL A 199 0.34 -5.24 -9.74
C VAL A 199 -1.09 -5.73 -9.65
N ARG A 200 -2.06 -4.84 -9.78
CA ARG A 200 -3.49 -5.19 -9.80
C ARG A 200 -3.80 -6.20 -10.91
N ASP A 201 -3.28 -5.98 -12.12
CA ASP A 201 -3.51 -6.84 -13.29
C ASP A 201 -2.93 -8.25 -13.11
N GLN A 202 -2.03 -8.45 -12.15
CA GLN A 202 -1.57 -9.77 -11.70
C GLN A 202 -2.52 -10.42 -10.67
N GLY A 203 -3.65 -9.80 -10.35
CA GLY A 203 -4.64 -10.28 -9.40
C GLY A 203 -4.30 -9.96 -7.93
N ILE A 204 -3.30 -9.10 -7.68
CA ILE A 204 -2.94 -8.63 -6.35
C ILE A 204 -3.76 -7.39 -6.02
N SER A 205 -4.48 -7.42 -4.90
CA SER A 205 -5.22 -6.25 -4.43
C SER A 205 -4.29 -5.24 -3.79
N VAL A 206 -4.62 -3.96 -3.92
CA VAL A 206 -3.84 -2.86 -3.35
C VAL A 206 -4.74 -2.00 -2.48
N LEU A 207 -4.30 -1.74 -1.25
CA LEU A 207 -4.88 -0.71 -0.38
C LEU A 207 -3.89 0.47 -0.33
N LEU A 208 -4.28 1.60 -0.92
CA LEU A 208 -3.45 2.77 -1.12
C LEU A 208 -3.87 3.90 -0.17
N VAL A 209 -2.93 4.44 0.60
CA VAL A 209 -3.08 5.76 1.23
C VAL A 209 -2.22 6.75 0.48
N GLU A 210 -2.83 7.80 0.02
CA GLU A 210 -2.17 8.92 -0.63
C GLU A 210 -2.86 10.24 -0.27
N HIS A 211 -2.10 11.31 -0.32
CA HIS A 211 -2.59 12.68 -0.22
C HIS A 211 -2.55 13.40 -1.59
N ASP A 212 -1.79 12.88 -2.55
CA ASP A 212 -1.82 13.35 -3.94
C ASP A 212 -3.07 12.80 -4.64
N MET A 213 -4.06 13.68 -4.79
CA MET A 213 -5.33 13.33 -5.41
C MET A 213 -5.16 12.91 -6.88
N ASN A 214 -4.13 13.42 -7.60
CA ASN A 214 -3.89 12.99 -8.98
C ASN A 214 -3.50 11.51 -9.01
N VAL A 215 -2.64 11.06 -8.09
CA VAL A 215 -2.29 9.63 -7.97
C VAL A 215 -3.53 8.82 -7.64
N VAL A 216 -4.27 9.21 -6.59
CA VAL A 216 -5.47 8.50 -6.13
C VAL A 216 -6.48 8.34 -7.27
N MET A 217 -6.88 9.44 -7.91
CA MET A 217 -7.92 9.45 -8.95
C MET A 217 -7.52 8.65 -10.20
N ASN A 218 -6.23 8.49 -10.48
CA ASN A 218 -5.76 7.78 -11.68
C ASN A 218 -5.57 6.28 -11.48
N VAL A 219 -5.44 5.78 -10.25
CA VAL A 219 -5.11 4.37 -10.02
C VAL A 219 -6.16 3.59 -9.24
N THR A 220 -7.05 4.26 -8.49
CA THR A 220 -8.01 3.56 -7.64
C THR A 220 -9.28 3.20 -8.39
N ASP A 221 -9.82 2.03 -8.08
CA ASP A 221 -11.14 1.59 -8.56
C ASP A 221 -12.26 2.10 -7.64
N ARG A 222 -12.02 2.11 -6.32
CA ARG A 222 -12.90 2.66 -5.29
C ARG A 222 -12.08 3.35 -4.21
N ILE A 223 -12.73 4.29 -3.52
CA ILE A 223 -12.12 5.11 -2.48
C ILE A 223 -13.05 5.14 -1.27
N VAL A 224 -12.47 5.05 -0.08
CA VAL A 224 -13.12 5.44 1.17
C VAL A 224 -12.45 6.70 1.71
N CYS A 225 -13.25 7.69 2.03
CA CYS A 225 -12.79 8.91 2.71
C CYS A 225 -13.14 8.83 4.19
N ILE A 226 -12.14 9.10 5.03
CA ILE A 226 -12.31 9.17 6.48
C ILE A 226 -11.96 10.55 7.02
N ASN A 227 -12.71 10.99 8.05
CA ASN A 227 -12.41 12.20 8.80
C ASN A 227 -12.66 11.93 10.28
N PHE A 228 -11.75 12.39 11.16
CA PHE A 228 -11.81 12.14 12.61
C PHE A 228 -12.10 10.68 12.98
N GLY A 229 -11.47 9.73 12.27
CA GLY A 229 -11.60 8.30 12.51
C GLY A 229 -12.91 7.66 12.04
N ARG A 230 -13.77 8.37 11.33
CA ARG A 230 -15.07 7.90 10.80
C ARG A 230 -15.10 7.95 9.28
N LYS A 231 -15.84 7.04 8.67
CA LYS A 231 -16.12 7.09 7.24
C LYS A 231 -17.13 8.21 6.95
N ILE A 232 -16.78 9.08 6.00
CA ILE A 232 -17.66 10.16 5.52
C ILE A 232 -18.20 9.87 4.11
N ALA A 233 -17.41 9.15 3.28
CA ALA A 233 -17.86 8.77 1.94
C ALA A 233 -17.17 7.47 1.48
N GLU A 234 -17.81 6.75 0.55
CA GLU A 234 -17.23 5.62 -0.16
C GLU A 234 -17.85 5.54 -1.55
N GLY A 235 -17.03 5.39 -2.60
CA GLY A 235 -17.51 5.33 -3.97
C GLY A 235 -16.37 5.29 -4.98
N THR A 236 -16.69 5.50 -6.25
CA THR A 236 -15.72 5.67 -7.33
C THR A 236 -14.93 6.97 -7.16
N PRO A 237 -13.77 7.13 -7.83
CA PRO A 237 -13.06 8.41 -7.83
C PRO A 237 -13.94 9.61 -8.20
N GLU A 238 -14.87 9.43 -9.15
CA GLU A 238 -15.80 10.48 -9.57
C GLU A 238 -16.82 10.83 -8.47
N ASP A 239 -17.37 9.84 -7.78
CA ASP A 239 -18.29 10.05 -6.64
C ASP A 239 -17.61 10.83 -5.52
N ILE A 240 -16.38 10.45 -5.19
CA ILE A 240 -15.60 11.08 -4.12
C ILE A 240 -15.22 12.53 -4.46
N ARG A 241 -14.81 12.78 -5.71
CA ARG A 241 -14.45 14.14 -6.17
C ARG A 241 -15.59 15.14 -5.97
N ASN A 242 -16.83 14.69 -6.18
CA ASN A 242 -18.01 15.54 -6.14
C ASN A 242 -18.76 15.48 -4.79
N HIS A 243 -18.24 14.74 -3.80
CA HIS A 243 -18.95 14.54 -2.54
C HIS A 243 -18.83 15.76 -1.62
N PRO A 244 -19.93 16.42 -1.20
CA PRO A 244 -19.89 17.67 -0.44
C PRO A 244 -19.09 17.55 0.88
N GLU A 245 -19.31 16.49 1.67
CA GLU A 245 -18.61 16.27 2.94
C GLU A 245 -17.11 16.03 2.74
N VAL A 246 -16.70 15.42 1.61
CA VAL A 246 -15.29 15.25 1.29
C VAL A 246 -14.65 16.59 0.98
N ILE A 247 -15.31 17.40 0.14
CA ILE A 247 -14.85 18.75 -0.19
C ILE A 247 -14.71 19.60 1.09
N GLU A 248 -15.74 19.61 1.95
CA GLU A 248 -15.71 20.32 3.23
C GLU A 248 -14.58 19.84 4.15
N ALA A 249 -14.33 18.52 4.23
CA ALA A 249 -13.28 17.96 5.06
C ALA A 249 -11.87 18.40 4.63
N TYR A 250 -11.66 18.67 3.35
CA TYR A 250 -10.38 19.17 2.83
C TYR A 250 -10.27 20.69 2.82
N LEU A 251 -11.38 21.44 2.60
CA LEU A 251 -11.39 22.90 2.59
C LEU A 251 -11.56 23.51 3.99
N GLY A 252 -12.22 22.83 4.92
CA GLY A 252 -12.53 23.35 6.26
C GLY A 252 -11.33 23.46 7.22
N LYS A 253 -10.10 23.27 6.74
CA LYS A 253 -8.86 23.39 7.53
C LYS A 253 -8.05 24.67 7.26
N ASP A 254 -8.50 25.56 6.37
CA ASP A 254 -7.73 26.74 5.99
C ASP A 254 -7.78 27.89 7.02
N ASP A 255 -8.45 27.72 8.18
CA ASP A 255 -8.57 28.82 9.17
C ASP A 255 -7.57 28.75 10.34
N ASP A 256 -6.73 27.71 10.51
CA ASP A 256 -5.90 27.63 11.72
C ASP A 256 -4.43 27.19 11.59
N GLU A 257 -3.83 26.91 10.42
CA GLU A 257 -2.35 26.75 10.35
C GLU A 257 -1.83 26.77 8.89
N ASP A 258 -0.98 27.80 8.61
CA ASP A 258 -0.03 27.96 7.51
C ASP A 258 -0.55 28.00 6.06
N ALA A 259 -0.47 29.19 5.53
CA ALA A 259 -0.56 29.58 4.13
C ALA A 259 0.60 28.95 3.29
N ASP A 260 0.58 27.65 3.08
CA ASP A 260 1.37 27.00 2.01
C ASP A 260 0.90 25.54 1.71
N ALA A 261 -0.37 25.40 1.34
CA ALA A 261 -0.86 24.20 0.68
C ALA A 261 -1.84 24.63 -0.41
N SER A 262 -1.30 24.78 -1.62
CA SER A 262 -2.11 24.98 -2.82
C SER A 262 -3.19 23.90 -2.91
N VAL A 263 -4.46 24.32 -2.95
CA VAL A 263 -5.59 23.47 -3.37
C VAL A 263 -5.20 22.82 -4.69
N PRO A 264 -5.26 21.48 -4.84
CA PRO A 264 -4.94 20.87 -6.12
C PRO A 264 -5.88 21.47 -7.17
N ALA A 265 -5.31 22.05 -8.22
CA ALA A 265 -6.05 22.67 -9.34
C ALA A 265 -7.08 21.74 -10.03
N ALA A 266 -7.11 20.48 -9.62
CA ALA A 266 -8.08 19.47 -10.06
C ALA A 266 -9.52 19.71 -9.54
N LEU A 267 -9.71 20.56 -8.51
CA LEU A 267 -11.06 20.91 -7.99
C LEU A 267 -11.62 22.21 -8.58
N GLU A 268 -10.77 23.08 -9.16
CA GLU A 268 -11.20 24.38 -9.68
C GLU A 268 -11.71 24.40 -11.15
N ILE A 269 -11.58 23.32 -11.92
CA ILE A 269 -11.90 23.34 -13.37
C ILE A 269 -13.37 22.96 -13.68
N ALA A 270 -14.27 22.85 -12.71
CA ALA A 270 -15.67 22.49 -12.96
C ALA A 270 -16.68 23.66 -12.88
N GLY A 271 -16.22 24.92 -12.88
CA GLY A 271 -17.10 26.07 -12.66
C GLY A 271 -17.00 27.19 -13.68
N GLY A 272 -16.88 26.90 -14.98
CA GLY A 272 -16.87 27.98 -15.97
C GLY A 272 -17.05 27.50 -17.40
N GLU A 273 -18.28 27.48 -17.86
CA GLU A 273 -18.81 28.00 -19.12
C GLU A 273 -20.15 27.35 -19.44
N ALA A 274 -21.19 28.14 -19.41
CA ALA A 274 -22.40 27.98 -20.19
C ALA A 274 -22.75 29.35 -20.78
#